data_a38ee30c3ba55799d0803b5492fdd2f1
#
_entry.id   a38ee30c3ba55799d0803b5492fdd2f1
#
_cell.length_a   1.000
_cell.length_b   1.000
_cell.length_c   1.000
_cell.angle_alpha   90.00
_cell.angle_beta   90.00
_cell.angle_gamma   90.00
#
_symmetry.space_group_name_H-M   'P 1'
#
loop_
_entity.id
_entity.type
_entity.pdbx_description
1 polymer ?
#
loop_
_entity_poly.entity_id
_entity_poly.type
_entity_poly.pdbx_seq_one_letter_code
_entity_poly.pdbx_strand_id
1 'polypeptide(L)'
;MSMRLMKTFTCFILCFFIAVSAACAETVSDTETPAIEEDFWLSENYTLCVLDNGSGERRVEIYLEDHQTGNQVLWVFPCDTGSKPDNLLSHTCTETDNDYDEDNLLVQRVHPELACETRFILDEKDQVTVSGAPDARLDGRVFDRLDDSRIENGEFFHLKNEQEWWLEDTPFESWDLFRPVWVEGRSWFWIYKMPGDVYALYESYQDQGVISYLIPGEKSALLWDTGMGIVNIREYVEQLTDLPVTVLNSHDHFDHTGGNYLFENVMCYNIPSAIKTLTEGKTHAELLEYVDPKLIVNAPADFDKEHFYRIGKAPTATVEDGQVIDLGGRKLEVLYTPGHSSSSIMLVDEANGLLFTGDTWYPGPLYAYFEDSSLPDYVESMRRAGQVIRERNIRWIYPSHNEVPVGTDLFFETTDFLQDVLDGKIDYQMDEGMRCYTMNSTVSLYMKPEETGEENR
;
A
#
# COMPACT_ATOMS: atom_id res chain seq x y z
N MET A 1 8.62 9.18 22.13
CA MET A 1 9.64 8.39 21.39
C MET A 1 10.87 9.25 21.17
N SER A 2 12.07 8.71 21.24
CA SER A 2 13.29 9.54 21.15
C SER A 2 13.55 9.88 19.67
N MET A 3 13.79 11.16 19.36
CA MET A 3 14.18 11.71 18.05
C MET A 3 15.26 10.88 17.31
N ARG A 4 16.14 10.20 18.05
CA ARG A 4 17.14 9.28 17.48
C ARG A 4 16.54 8.10 16.72
N LEU A 5 15.46 7.50 17.22
CA LEU A 5 14.79 6.37 16.56
C LEU A 5 14.05 6.83 15.29
N MET A 6 13.38 7.98 15.35
CA MET A 6 12.70 8.56 14.17
C MET A 6 13.67 8.92 13.05
N LYS A 7 14.83 9.49 13.40
CA LYS A 7 15.88 9.82 12.40
C LYS A 7 16.39 8.56 11.70
N THR A 8 16.59 7.47 12.42
CA THR A 8 17.04 6.19 11.86
C THR A 8 16.00 5.61 10.90
N PHE A 9 14.72 5.89 11.15
CA PHE A 9 13.60 5.36 10.34
C PHE A 9 13.38 6.15 9.05
N THR A 10 13.48 7.48 9.11
CA THR A 10 13.43 8.33 7.90
C THR A 10 14.60 8.00 6.96
N CYS A 11 15.77 7.64 7.51
CA CYS A 11 16.87 7.12 6.73
C CYS A 11 16.58 5.81 6.00
N PHE A 12 15.68 4.96 6.52
CA PHE A 12 15.33 3.70 5.87
C PHE A 12 14.55 3.90 4.57
N ILE A 13 13.66 4.90 4.50
CA ILE A 13 12.97 5.29 3.27
C ILE A 13 13.96 5.98 2.31
N LEU A 14 14.85 6.82 2.84
CA LEU A 14 15.93 7.45 2.06
C LEU A 14 17.05 6.46 1.67
N CYS A 15 17.40 5.49 2.53
CA CYS A 15 18.50 4.55 2.31
C CYS A 15 18.19 3.45 1.28
N PHE A 16 16.94 3.18 0.92
CA PHE A 16 16.64 2.20 -0.13
C PHE A 16 17.15 2.68 -1.50
N PHE A 17 17.09 3.99 -1.77
CA PHE A 17 17.76 4.58 -2.95
C PHE A 17 19.30 4.54 -2.86
N ILE A 18 19.86 4.44 -1.64
CA ILE A 18 21.31 4.40 -1.39
C ILE A 18 21.86 2.98 -1.53
N ALA A 19 21.06 1.93 -1.25
CA ALA A 19 21.52 0.53 -1.27
C ALA A 19 21.93 0.04 -2.67
N VAL A 20 21.45 0.67 -3.74
CA VAL A 20 21.90 0.34 -5.12
C VAL A 20 23.31 0.87 -5.41
N SER A 21 23.78 1.89 -4.70
CA SER A 21 25.17 2.40 -4.82
C SER A 21 26.17 1.78 -3.83
N ALA A 22 25.68 1.08 -2.78
CA ALA A 22 26.49 0.57 -1.67
C ALA A 22 26.77 -0.95 -1.71
N ALA A 23 26.82 -1.58 -2.88
CA ALA A 23 27.19 -2.99 -3.07
C ALA A 23 28.67 -3.30 -2.71
N CYS A 24 29.25 -2.62 -1.74
CA CYS A 24 30.54 -2.92 -1.11
C CYS A 24 30.55 -2.44 0.34
N ALA A 25 29.99 -3.21 1.26
CA ALA A 25 30.32 -3.04 2.68
C ALA A 25 30.43 -4.42 3.36
N GLU A 26 31.59 -4.70 3.84
CA GLU A 26 31.95 -5.88 4.62
C GLU A 26 31.27 -5.89 5.99
N THR A 27 31.02 -7.08 6.49
CA THR A 27 30.53 -7.39 7.83
C THR A 27 31.39 -6.78 8.93
N VAL A 28 30.84 -5.91 9.78
CA VAL A 28 31.47 -5.37 10.97
C VAL A 28 30.81 -5.94 12.24
N SER A 29 31.66 -6.39 13.17
CA SER A 29 31.32 -6.96 14.46
C SER A 29 30.77 -5.92 15.44
N ASP A 30 29.90 -6.37 16.38
CA ASP A 30 29.32 -5.61 17.51
C ASP A 30 30.35 -4.77 18.29
N THR A 31 30.49 -3.50 17.91
CA THR A 31 30.95 -2.43 18.76
C THR A 31 30.05 -1.23 18.47
N GLU A 32 29.58 -0.54 19.52
CA GLU A 32 28.64 0.58 19.44
C GLU A 32 28.92 1.47 18.21
N THR A 33 28.03 1.38 17.23
CA THR A 33 28.10 2.22 16.03
C THR A 33 27.82 3.64 16.47
N PRO A 34 28.71 4.63 16.19
CA PRO A 34 28.39 6.02 16.47
C PRO A 34 27.10 6.40 15.76
N ALA A 35 26.18 7.01 16.48
CA ALA A 35 24.92 7.43 15.91
C ALA A 35 25.18 8.43 14.77
N ILE A 36 24.68 8.13 13.56
CA ILE A 36 24.65 9.06 12.45
C ILE A 36 23.73 10.21 12.89
N GLU A 37 24.27 11.43 13.01
CA GLU A 37 23.44 12.61 13.23
C GLU A 37 22.94 13.08 11.86
N GLU A 38 21.66 12.84 11.61
CA GLU A 38 20.96 13.25 10.40
C GLU A 38 20.13 14.49 10.70
N ASP A 39 20.29 15.50 9.86
CA ASP A 39 19.50 16.72 9.90
C ASP A 39 18.79 16.91 8.56
N PHE A 40 17.55 17.40 8.61
CA PHE A 40 16.66 17.56 7.47
C PHE A 40 16.17 18.99 7.32
N TRP A 41 16.05 19.46 6.07
CA TRP A 41 15.51 20.76 5.69
C TRP A 41 14.55 20.62 4.52
N LEU A 42 13.53 21.45 4.46
CA LEU A 42 12.54 21.50 3.39
C LEU A 42 12.55 22.81 2.64
N SER A 43 12.27 22.76 1.35
CA SER A 43 12.00 23.91 0.49
C SER A 43 11.00 23.52 -0.57
N GLU A 44 9.74 23.89 -0.38
CA GLU A 44 8.63 23.45 -1.26
C GLU A 44 8.55 21.91 -1.31
N ASN A 45 8.75 21.31 -2.48
CA ASN A 45 8.79 19.87 -2.72
C ASN A 45 10.22 19.29 -2.76
N TYR A 46 11.18 20.02 -2.23
CA TYR A 46 12.57 19.57 -2.10
C TYR A 46 12.89 19.24 -0.65
N THR A 47 13.52 18.10 -0.44
CA THR A 47 14.09 17.72 0.87
C THR A 47 15.60 17.71 0.77
N LEU A 48 16.28 18.35 1.70
CA LEU A 48 17.72 18.29 1.85
C LEU A 48 18.05 17.56 3.14
N CYS A 49 18.96 16.59 3.08
CA CYS A 49 19.51 15.95 4.27
C CYS A 49 21.04 15.96 4.24
N VAL A 50 21.63 16.05 5.44
CA VAL A 50 23.07 15.92 5.65
C VAL A 50 23.33 14.61 6.36
N LEU A 51 24.09 13.73 5.73
CA LEU A 51 24.45 12.43 6.23
C LEU A 51 25.92 12.41 6.66
N ASP A 52 26.20 11.90 7.87
CA ASP A 52 27.55 11.69 8.40
C ASP A 52 27.74 10.18 8.67
N ASN A 53 28.72 9.57 8.04
CA ASN A 53 28.99 8.13 8.21
C ASN A 53 29.71 7.78 9.53
N GLY A 54 29.85 8.74 10.45
CA GLY A 54 30.53 8.56 11.74
C GLY A 54 32.06 8.53 11.66
N SER A 55 32.66 8.56 10.47
CA SER A 55 34.11 8.67 10.25
C SER A 55 34.56 10.10 9.88
N GLY A 56 33.62 11.04 9.85
CA GLY A 56 33.84 12.44 9.46
C GLY A 56 33.68 12.68 7.95
N GLU A 57 33.24 11.70 7.19
CA GLU A 57 32.83 11.86 5.82
C GLU A 57 31.34 12.22 5.79
N ARG A 58 31.05 13.37 5.18
CA ARG A 58 29.69 13.87 5.03
C ARG A 58 29.28 13.93 3.58
N ARG A 59 27.97 13.78 3.35
CA ARG A 59 27.36 14.07 2.06
C ARG A 59 26.06 14.82 2.27
N VAL A 60 25.72 15.66 1.30
CA VAL A 60 24.39 16.27 1.21
C VAL A 60 23.63 15.55 0.12
N GLU A 61 22.41 15.16 0.42
CA GLU A 61 21.45 14.61 -0.53
C GLU A 61 20.29 15.57 -0.65
N ILE A 62 19.86 15.86 -1.88
CA ILE A 62 18.68 16.68 -2.16
C ILE A 62 17.72 15.86 -3.01
N TYR A 63 16.51 15.74 -2.55
CA TYR A 63 15.41 15.06 -3.23
C TYR A 63 14.43 16.10 -3.75
N LEU A 64 14.01 15.93 -4.99
CA LEU A 64 12.83 16.56 -5.55
C LEU A 64 11.80 15.50 -5.83
N GLU A 65 10.58 15.71 -5.39
CA GLU A 65 9.45 14.88 -5.72
C GLU A 65 8.38 15.71 -6.43
N ASP A 66 8.01 15.29 -7.62
CA ASP A 66 6.87 15.85 -8.34
C ASP A 66 5.59 15.11 -7.95
N HIS A 67 4.83 15.68 -7.03
CA HIS A 67 3.58 15.10 -6.52
C HIS A 67 2.50 14.89 -7.60
N GLN A 68 2.62 15.50 -8.79
CA GLN A 68 1.66 15.29 -9.88
C GLN A 68 2.01 14.07 -10.72
N THR A 69 3.29 13.83 -10.93
CA THR A 69 3.78 12.73 -11.79
C THR A 69 4.35 11.57 -10.99
N GLY A 70 4.69 11.77 -9.72
CA GLY A 70 5.43 10.83 -8.89
C GLY A 70 6.90 10.70 -9.26
N ASN A 71 7.38 11.49 -10.24
CA ASN A 71 8.77 11.47 -10.65
C ASN A 71 9.66 12.06 -9.57
N GLN A 72 10.85 11.49 -9.40
CA GLN A 72 11.80 11.92 -8.38
C GLN A 72 13.16 12.19 -8.98
N VAL A 73 13.87 13.17 -8.43
CA VAL A 73 15.27 13.44 -8.75
C VAL A 73 16.06 13.47 -7.47
N LEU A 74 17.18 12.76 -7.45
CA LEU A 74 18.13 12.75 -6.35
C LEU A 74 19.45 13.34 -6.79
N TRP A 75 19.94 14.36 -6.08
CA TRP A 75 21.29 14.88 -6.19
C TRP A 75 22.12 14.49 -4.97
N VAL A 76 23.29 13.91 -5.19
CA VAL A 76 24.23 13.52 -4.14
C VAL A 76 25.50 14.34 -4.26
N PHE A 77 25.87 15.01 -3.18
CA PHE A 77 27.06 15.87 -3.07
C PHE A 77 28.00 15.33 -1.98
N PRO A 78 29.01 14.52 -2.31
CA PRO A 78 30.06 14.15 -1.36
C PRO A 78 30.78 15.41 -0.88
N CYS A 79 30.86 15.63 0.43
CA CYS A 79 31.45 16.83 1.01
C CYS A 79 32.90 16.59 1.40
N ASP A 80 33.72 17.65 1.31
CA ASP A 80 35.12 17.62 1.68
C ASP A 80 35.28 17.27 3.17
N THR A 81 36.21 16.36 3.45
CA THR A 81 36.61 16.06 4.81
C THR A 81 37.22 17.28 5.48
N GLY A 82 36.63 17.74 6.57
CA GLY A 82 37.07 18.93 7.28
C GLY A 82 36.29 20.20 6.94
N SER A 83 35.28 20.16 6.08
CA SER A 83 34.27 21.22 5.98
C SER A 83 33.63 21.47 7.36
N LYS A 84 33.38 22.74 7.69
CA LYS A 84 32.66 23.05 8.92
C LYS A 84 31.21 22.59 8.81
N PRO A 85 30.59 22.19 9.93
CA PRO A 85 29.17 21.76 9.90
C PRO A 85 28.19 22.79 9.34
N ASP A 86 28.52 24.08 9.52
CA ASP A 86 27.75 25.25 9.05
C ASP A 86 28.11 25.72 7.63
N ASN A 87 29.09 25.09 6.98
CA ASN A 87 29.55 25.48 5.64
C ASN A 87 30.21 24.27 4.95
N LEU A 88 29.36 23.38 4.43
CA LEU A 88 29.83 22.21 3.70
C LEU A 88 30.18 22.58 2.26
N LEU A 89 31.23 21.98 1.73
CA LEU A 89 31.69 22.18 0.35
C LEU A 89 31.76 20.83 -0.36
N SER A 90 31.19 20.74 -1.54
CA SER A 90 31.34 19.60 -2.45
C SER A 90 31.94 20.02 -3.78
N HIS A 91 32.78 19.17 -4.34
CA HIS A 91 33.42 19.38 -5.65
C HIS A 91 32.80 18.49 -6.75
N THR A 92 31.93 17.60 -6.38
CA THR A 92 31.21 16.72 -7.34
C THR A 92 29.73 16.58 -6.98
N CYS A 93 28.92 16.30 -7.99
CA CYS A 93 27.50 16.03 -7.86
C CYS A 93 27.12 14.87 -8.77
N THR A 94 26.36 13.93 -8.25
CA THR A 94 25.69 12.90 -9.04
C THR A 94 24.19 13.16 -9.04
N GLU A 95 23.57 13.10 -10.19
CA GLU A 95 22.11 13.25 -10.35
C GLU A 95 21.53 11.90 -10.79
N THR A 96 20.45 11.51 -10.17
CA THR A 96 19.69 10.31 -10.53
C THR A 96 18.23 10.70 -10.73
N ASP A 97 17.73 10.46 -11.93
CA ASP A 97 16.31 10.61 -12.24
C ASP A 97 15.60 9.28 -12.04
N ASN A 98 14.50 9.29 -11.30
CA ASN A 98 13.56 8.21 -11.17
C ASN A 98 12.27 8.60 -11.91
N ASP A 99 12.06 7.94 -13.03
CA ASP A 99 10.89 8.10 -13.89
C ASP A 99 10.08 6.81 -13.86
N TYR A 100 8.89 6.82 -14.47
CA TYR A 100 8.07 5.63 -14.62
C TYR A 100 7.77 5.39 -16.09
N ASP A 101 7.85 4.12 -16.52
CA ASP A 101 7.53 3.72 -17.89
C ASP A 101 6.01 3.65 -18.15
N GLU A 102 5.61 3.19 -19.32
CA GLU A 102 4.21 3.04 -19.72
C GLU A 102 3.43 2.00 -18.87
N ASP A 103 4.13 1.07 -18.25
CA ASP A 103 3.59 0.10 -17.30
C ASP A 103 3.62 0.61 -15.85
N ASN A 104 3.99 1.87 -15.60
CA ASN A 104 4.18 2.53 -14.31
C ASN A 104 5.28 1.89 -13.43
N LEU A 105 6.24 1.19 -14.04
CA LEU A 105 7.40 0.65 -13.35
C LEU A 105 8.53 1.69 -13.29
N LEU A 106 9.25 1.71 -12.17
CA LEU A 106 10.35 2.61 -11.92
C LEU A 106 11.48 2.39 -12.94
N VAL A 107 11.88 3.47 -13.62
CA VAL A 107 13.05 3.53 -14.50
C VAL A 107 14.06 4.50 -13.90
N GLN A 108 15.14 3.98 -13.37
CA GLN A 108 16.21 4.78 -12.78
C GLN A 108 17.26 5.13 -13.84
N ARG A 109 17.63 6.41 -13.95
CA ARG A 109 18.71 6.92 -14.81
C ARG A 109 19.75 7.64 -13.98
N VAL A 110 20.92 7.03 -13.81
CA VAL A 110 22.06 7.66 -13.13
C VAL A 110 22.86 8.46 -14.16
N HIS A 111 22.96 9.75 -13.95
CA HIS A 111 23.76 10.63 -14.80
C HIS A 111 25.24 10.56 -14.42
N PRO A 112 26.18 10.88 -15.36
CA PRO A 112 27.59 10.97 -15.04
C PRO A 112 27.85 12.01 -13.94
N GLU A 113 28.82 11.72 -13.07
CA GLU A 113 29.26 12.66 -12.04
C GLU A 113 29.69 13.99 -12.68
N LEU A 114 29.19 15.09 -12.14
CA LEU A 114 29.49 16.46 -12.58
C LEU A 114 30.47 17.10 -11.63
N ALA A 115 31.50 17.76 -12.16
CA ALA A 115 32.35 18.62 -11.38
C ALA A 115 31.60 19.92 -11.00
N CYS A 116 31.67 20.30 -9.73
CA CYS A 116 31.01 21.50 -9.21
C CYS A 116 31.85 22.18 -8.12
N GLU A 117 31.41 23.32 -7.64
CA GLU A 117 31.89 23.94 -6.39
C GLU A 117 30.62 24.37 -5.63
N THR A 118 29.93 23.42 -5.06
CA THR A 118 28.64 23.63 -4.37
C THR A 118 28.89 23.82 -2.89
N ARG A 119 28.31 24.87 -2.31
CA ARG A 119 28.36 25.18 -0.88
C ARG A 119 26.96 25.10 -0.28
N PHE A 120 26.89 24.48 0.90
CA PHE A 120 25.71 24.39 1.75
C PHE A 120 25.98 25.21 3.01
N ILE A 121 25.32 26.35 3.14
CA ILE A 121 25.59 27.34 4.18
C ILE A 121 24.42 27.39 5.14
N LEU A 122 24.63 26.93 6.38
CA LEU A 122 23.68 27.01 7.48
C LEU A 122 23.81 28.41 8.13
N ASP A 123 22.70 29.11 8.24
CA ASP A 123 22.63 30.44 8.88
C ASP A 123 22.17 30.36 10.35
N GLU A 124 22.12 31.51 11.03
CA GLU A 124 21.70 31.64 12.43
C GLU A 124 20.20 31.34 12.66
N LYS A 125 19.43 31.15 11.59
CA LYS A 125 17.99 30.81 11.61
C LYS A 125 17.72 29.34 11.31
N ASP A 126 18.79 28.53 11.31
CA ASP A 126 18.71 27.12 10.91
C ASP A 126 18.23 26.91 9.46
N GLN A 127 18.50 27.86 8.56
CA GLN A 127 18.23 27.73 7.13
C GLN A 127 19.50 27.33 6.39
N VAL A 128 19.38 26.39 5.44
CA VAL A 128 20.48 26.00 4.55
C VAL A 128 20.27 26.64 3.19
N THR A 129 21.27 27.45 2.75
CA THR A 129 21.33 28.01 1.39
C THR A 129 22.27 27.19 0.53
N VAL A 130 21.84 26.76 -0.63
CA VAL A 130 22.65 26.08 -1.65
C VAL A 130 23.21 27.13 -2.60
N SER A 131 24.51 27.07 -2.89
CA SER A 131 25.18 28.02 -3.78
C SER A 131 26.22 27.33 -4.66
N GLY A 132 26.24 27.63 -5.94
CA GLY A 132 27.16 27.06 -6.92
C GLY A 132 26.77 25.64 -7.35
N ALA A 133 25.54 25.24 -7.17
CA ALA A 133 25.04 23.94 -7.66
C ALA A 133 25.05 23.90 -9.21
N PRO A 134 25.38 22.73 -9.80
CA PRO A 134 25.39 22.60 -11.27
C PRO A 134 23.97 22.66 -11.84
N ASP A 135 22.95 22.27 -11.06
CA ASP A 135 21.55 22.39 -11.44
C ASP A 135 20.97 23.73 -10.99
N ALA A 136 20.42 24.49 -11.95
CA ALA A 136 19.82 25.80 -11.69
C ALA A 136 18.58 25.73 -10.79
N ARG A 137 17.93 24.57 -10.64
CA ARG A 137 16.83 24.37 -9.71
C ARG A 137 17.28 24.43 -8.25
N LEU A 138 18.54 24.14 -7.98
CA LEU A 138 19.15 24.10 -6.65
C LEU A 138 19.91 25.37 -6.30
N ASP A 139 20.52 26.02 -7.29
CA ASP A 139 21.39 27.18 -7.03
C ASP A 139 20.60 28.39 -6.49
N GLY A 140 20.99 28.87 -5.33
CA GLY A 140 20.32 29.95 -4.60
C GLY A 140 19.09 29.48 -3.80
N ARG A 141 18.74 28.21 -3.79
CA ARG A 141 17.60 27.69 -3.02
C ARG A 141 17.88 27.72 -1.53
N VAL A 142 16.88 28.09 -0.76
CA VAL A 142 16.90 28.12 0.70
C VAL A 142 15.97 27.05 1.24
N PHE A 143 16.46 26.30 2.21
CA PHE A 143 15.75 25.23 2.88
C PHE A 143 15.55 25.56 4.35
N ASP A 144 14.33 25.42 4.86
CA ASP A 144 14.01 25.60 6.26
C ASP A 144 14.21 24.28 7.01
N ARG A 145 14.82 24.34 8.22
CA ARG A 145 15.00 23.15 9.05
C ARG A 145 13.67 22.52 9.42
N LEU A 146 13.61 21.21 9.32
CA LEU A 146 12.47 20.42 9.77
C LEU A 146 12.62 20.15 11.28
N ASP A 147 11.78 20.76 12.09
CA ASP A 147 11.73 20.51 13.52
C ASP A 147 10.78 19.36 13.88
N ASP A 148 10.89 18.89 15.15
CA ASP A 148 10.10 17.76 15.62
C ASP A 148 8.58 18.00 15.53
N SER A 149 8.14 19.26 15.70
CA SER A 149 6.70 19.58 15.64
C SER A 149 6.14 19.46 14.23
N ARG A 150 6.92 19.76 13.21
CA ARG A 150 6.54 19.60 11.80
C ARG A 150 6.50 18.13 11.41
N ILE A 151 7.44 17.33 11.94
CA ILE A 151 7.47 15.87 11.78
C ILE A 151 6.23 15.25 12.45
N GLU A 152 5.95 15.62 13.72
CA GLU A 152 4.80 15.12 14.46
C GLU A 152 3.44 15.55 13.86
N ASN A 153 3.39 16.69 13.17
CA ASN A 153 2.19 17.17 12.47
C ASN A 153 1.99 16.56 11.08
N GLY A 154 2.81 15.60 10.67
CA GLY A 154 2.65 14.89 9.40
C GLY A 154 3.09 15.67 8.17
N GLU A 155 3.97 16.68 8.32
CA GLU A 155 4.60 17.36 7.18
C GLU A 155 5.58 16.44 6.42
N PHE A 156 5.97 15.32 7.06
CA PHE A 156 6.53 14.14 6.41
C PHE A 156 5.43 13.08 6.26
N PHE A 157 5.05 12.79 5.04
CA PHE A 157 4.10 11.73 4.76
C PHE A 157 4.66 10.38 5.22
N HIS A 158 3.79 9.61 5.92
CA HIS A 158 4.02 8.19 6.22
C HIS A 158 5.10 7.84 7.25
N LEU A 159 5.16 8.57 8.38
CA LEU A 159 5.94 8.11 9.52
C LEU A 159 5.24 6.90 10.17
N LYS A 160 5.86 5.74 10.08
CA LYS A 160 5.41 4.54 10.78
C LYS A 160 5.41 4.74 12.29
N ASN A 161 4.38 4.23 12.97
CA ASN A 161 4.41 4.06 14.41
C ASN A 161 5.06 2.70 14.72
N GLU A 162 6.28 2.70 15.27
CA GLU A 162 7.04 1.47 15.58
C GLU A 162 6.35 0.54 16.59
N GLN A 163 5.26 0.96 17.22
CA GLN A 163 4.52 0.14 18.18
C GLN A 163 3.50 -0.78 17.51
N GLU A 164 3.21 -0.58 16.22
CA GLU A 164 2.18 -1.30 15.49
C GLU A 164 2.84 -2.24 14.48
N TRP A 165 2.97 -3.51 14.85
CA TRP A 165 3.65 -4.56 14.08
C TRP A 165 3.13 -4.71 12.64
N TRP A 166 1.85 -4.50 12.42
CA TRP A 166 1.19 -4.57 11.11
C TRP A 166 1.51 -3.38 10.18
N LEU A 167 2.18 -2.34 10.70
CA LEU A 167 2.71 -1.25 9.89
C LEU A 167 4.16 -1.48 9.43
N GLU A 168 4.84 -2.52 9.91
CA GLU A 168 6.24 -2.78 9.55
C GLU A 168 6.40 -3.06 8.05
N ASP A 169 5.36 -3.63 7.42
CA ASP A 169 5.36 -4.02 6.02
C ASP A 169 4.69 -2.99 5.08
N THR A 170 4.52 -1.73 5.51
CA THR A 170 3.83 -0.70 4.72
C THR A 170 4.69 0.51 4.39
N PRO A 171 4.72 0.99 3.11
CA PRO A 171 4.26 0.22 1.95
C PRO A 171 5.11 -1.03 1.78
N PHE A 172 4.61 -2.01 1.05
CA PHE A 172 5.38 -3.21 0.76
C PHE A 172 6.64 -2.83 -0.04
N GLU A 173 7.74 -3.57 0.19
CA GLU A 173 9.03 -3.31 -0.47
C GLU A 173 8.91 -3.28 -2.00
N SER A 174 8.02 -4.13 -2.56
CA SER A 174 7.73 -4.17 -3.99
C SER A 174 7.10 -2.87 -4.53
N TRP A 175 6.45 -2.06 -3.68
CA TRP A 175 5.79 -0.84 -4.11
C TRP A 175 6.75 0.29 -4.44
N ASP A 176 7.98 0.24 -3.97
CA ASP A 176 9.03 1.18 -4.36
C ASP A 176 9.32 1.16 -5.87
N LEU A 177 8.89 0.09 -6.55
CA LEU A 177 8.98 -0.03 -8.01
C LEU A 177 7.84 0.66 -8.76
N PHE A 178 6.79 1.11 -8.07
CA PHE A 178 5.60 1.68 -8.68
C PHE A 178 5.48 3.17 -8.38
N ARG A 179 4.74 3.87 -9.26
CA ARG A 179 4.56 5.32 -9.16
C ARG A 179 3.68 5.70 -7.96
N PRO A 180 4.21 6.38 -6.93
CA PRO A 180 3.39 6.95 -5.87
C PRO A 180 2.51 8.08 -6.42
N VAL A 181 1.32 8.24 -5.85
CA VAL A 181 0.37 9.29 -6.21
C VAL A 181 -0.06 10.03 -4.96
N TRP A 182 0.14 11.34 -4.96
CA TRP A 182 -0.19 12.21 -3.85
C TRP A 182 -1.55 12.88 -4.06
N VAL A 183 -2.36 12.90 -3.02
CA VAL A 183 -3.67 13.54 -2.99
C VAL A 183 -3.62 14.70 -2.01
N GLU A 184 -3.87 15.91 -2.48
CA GLU A 184 -3.69 17.15 -1.72
C GLU A 184 -4.53 17.14 -0.42
N GLY A 185 -3.88 17.44 0.71
CA GLY A 185 -4.50 17.52 2.03
C GLY A 185 -5.01 16.18 2.58
N ARG A 186 -4.53 15.05 2.05
CA ARG A 186 -4.97 13.70 2.42
C ARG A 186 -3.76 12.80 2.66
N SER A 187 -3.79 12.00 3.73
CA SER A 187 -2.68 11.14 4.12
C SER A 187 -3.09 9.76 4.65
N TRP A 188 -4.39 9.40 4.60
CA TRP A 188 -4.87 8.13 5.14
C TRP A 188 -4.54 6.93 4.25
N PHE A 189 -4.72 7.08 2.92
CA PHE A 189 -4.39 6.03 1.96
C PHE A 189 -3.00 6.24 1.38
N TRP A 190 -2.22 5.18 1.29
CA TRP A 190 -1.08 5.12 0.39
C TRP A 190 -1.60 4.79 -1.00
N ILE A 191 -1.26 5.63 -1.97
CA ILE A 191 -1.79 5.49 -3.33
C ILE A 191 -0.65 5.31 -4.30
N TYR A 192 -0.77 4.25 -5.12
CA TYR A 192 0.19 3.97 -6.16
C TYR A 192 -0.50 3.70 -7.47
N LYS A 193 0.11 4.18 -8.55
CA LYS A 193 -0.31 3.84 -9.90
C LYS A 193 0.42 2.57 -10.33
N MET A 194 -0.35 1.53 -10.58
CA MET A 194 0.10 0.16 -10.84
C MET A 194 0.03 -0.19 -12.32
N PRO A 195 0.65 -1.32 -12.76
CA PRO A 195 0.50 -1.84 -14.11
C PRO A 195 -0.97 -1.93 -14.56
N GLY A 196 -1.23 -1.69 -15.83
CA GLY A 196 -2.58 -1.69 -16.40
C GLY A 196 -3.41 -0.45 -16.04
N ASP A 197 -2.78 0.66 -15.69
CA ASP A 197 -3.41 1.95 -15.38
C ASP A 197 -4.44 1.84 -14.23
N VAL A 198 -4.06 1.17 -13.14
CA VAL A 198 -4.87 0.99 -11.93
C VAL A 198 -4.29 1.81 -10.80
N TYR A 199 -5.14 2.45 -9.99
CA TYR A 199 -4.71 3.04 -8.74
C TYR A 199 -5.03 2.10 -7.59
N ALA A 200 -4.02 1.69 -6.83
CA ALA A 200 -4.18 0.98 -5.57
C ALA A 200 -4.25 2.00 -4.43
N LEU A 201 -5.32 1.95 -3.63
CA LEU A 201 -5.53 2.79 -2.46
C LEU A 201 -5.45 1.90 -1.22
N TYR A 202 -4.33 1.91 -0.55
CA TYR A 202 -4.04 1.05 0.60
C TYR A 202 -4.36 1.76 1.91
N GLU A 203 -5.27 1.20 2.70
CA GLU A 203 -5.71 1.72 4.00
C GLU A 203 -4.75 1.28 5.11
N SER A 204 -3.53 1.82 5.12
CA SER A 204 -2.39 1.36 5.90
C SER A 204 -2.49 1.62 7.41
N TYR A 205 -3.35 2.54 7.85
CA TYR A 205 -3.45 2.94 9.25
C TYR A 205 -4.53 2.20 10.05
N GLN A 206 -5.12 1.18 9.44
CA GLN A 206 -6.05 0.27 10.07
C GLN A 206 -5.61 -1.18 9.84
N ASP A 207 -5.71 -2.06 10.85
CA ASP A 207 -5.09 -3.39 10.88
C ASP A 207 -5.62 -4.37 9.81
N GLN A 208 -6.83 -4.17 9.27
CA GLN A 208 -7.31 -4.96 8.15
C GLN A 208 -6.50 -4.70 6.88
N GLY A 209 -5.92 -3.51 6.74
CA GLY A 209 -5.01 -3.20 5.66
C GLY A 209 -5.61 -3.43 4.26
N VAL A 210 -6.86 -2.98 4.05
CA VAL A 210 -7.58 -3.21 2.78
C VAL A 210 -6.99 -2.37 1.67
N ILE A 211 -6.87 -2.96 0.48
CA ILE A 211 -6.49 -2.28 -0.74
C ILE A 211 -7.73 -2.19 -1.65
N SER A 212 -8.20 -0.97 -1.84
CA SER A 212 -9.23 -0.66 -2.85
C SER A 212 -8.58 -0.29 -4.17
N TYR A 213 -9.25 -0.54 -5.30
CA TYR A 213 -8.70 -0.25 -6.61
C TYR A 213 -9.60 0.67 -7.42
N LEU A 214 -9.05 1.82 -7.87
CA LEU A 214 -9.70 2.64 -8.88
C LEU A 214 -9.22 2.20 -10.26
N ILE A 215 -10.16 1.75 -11.10
CA ILE A 215 -9.91 1.18 -12.43
C ILE A 215 -10.54 2.10 -13.47
N PRO A 216 -9.79 3.02 -14.06
CA PRO A 216 -10.32 3.93 -15.07
C PRO A 216 -10.49 3.26 -16.44
N GLY A 217 -11.55 3.64 -17.16
CA GLY A 217 -11.75 3.44 -18.58
C GLY A 217 -11.76 4.78 -19.31
N GLU A 218 -12.28 4.82 -20.54
CA GLU A 218 -12.39 6.07 -21.30
C GLU A 218 -13.63 6.92 -20.94
N LYS A 219 -14.69 6.31 -20.39
CA LYS A 219 -15.98 6.96 -20.13
C LYS A 219 -16.43 6.94 -18.70
N SER A 220 -15.98 5.96 -17.94
CA SER A 220 -16.29 5.79 -16.53
C SER A 220 -15.15 5.04 -15.83
N ALA A 221 -15.14 5.08 -14.52
CA ALA A 221 -14.21 4.31 -13.69
C ALA A 221 -14.98 3.35 -12.77
N LEU A 222 -14.38 2.22 -12.45
CA LEU A 222 -14.85 1.30 -11.40
C LEU A 222 -14.00 1.50 -10.16
N LEU A 223 -14.64 1.60 -9.00
CA LEU A 223 -13.96 1.47 -7.71
C LEU A 223 -14.27 0.08 -7.15
N TRP A 224 -13.24 -0.75 -7.09
CA TRP A 224 -13.29 -2.08 -6.49
C TRP A 224 -13.03 -1.97 -5.00
N ASP A 225 -14.05 -2.22 -4.18
CA ASP A 225 -14.10 -2.05 -2.75
C ASP A 225 -13.95 -0.58 -2.27
N THR A 226 -14.26 -0.34 -1.00
CA THR A 226 -14.30 1.02 -0.43
C THR A 226 -13.71 1.11 0.97
N GLY A 227 -12.95 0.11 1.40
CA GLY A 227 -12.27 0.07 2.68
C GLY A 227 -13.20 0.03 3.89
N MET A 228 -12.63 0.30 5.06
CA MET A 228 -13.33 0.32 6.35
C MET A 228 -14.35 1.46 6.49
N GLY A 229 -14.18 2.55 5.74
CA GLY A 229 -15.03 3.74 5.85
C GLY A 229 -14.67 4.66 7.02
N ILE A 230 -13.45 4.56 7.55
CA ILE A 230 -12.93 5.44 8.60
C ILE A 230 -12.75 6.85 8.05
N VAL A 231 -12.30 6.97 6.82
CA VAL A 231 -12.20 8.23 6.10
C VAL A 231 -13.07 8.24 4.84
N ASN A 232 -13.30 9.43 4.30
CA ASN A 232 -14.05 9.62 3.09
C ASN A 232 -13.20 9.27 1.85
N ILE A 233 -13.20 8.00 1.44
CA ILE A 233 -12.45 7.51 0.26
C ILE A 233 -12.84 8.26 -1.03
N ARG A 234 -14.08 8.77 -1.12
CA ARG A 234 -14.54 9.51 -2.30
C ARG A 234 -13.72 10.77 -2.56
N GLU A 235 -13.27 11.46 -1.51
CA GLU A 235 -12.45 12.67 -1.64
C GLU A 235 -11.06 12.39 -2.23
N TYR A 236 -10.55 11.15 -2.10
CA TYR A 236 -9.34 10.70 -2.78
C TYR A 236 -9.64 10.35 -4.23
N VAL A 237 -10.69 9.58 -4.46
CA VAL A 237 -11.09 9.14 -5.81
C VAL A 237 -11.40 10.33 -6.72
N GLU A 238 -12.06 11.39 -6.23
CA GLU A 238 -12.39 12.60 -6.99
C GLU A 238 -11.14 13.42 -7.38
N GLN A 239 -9.99 13.21 -6.72
CA GLN A 239 -8.72 13.83 -7.14
C GLN A 239 -7.94 12.96 -8.14
N LEU A 240 -8.25 11.66 -8.20
CA LEU A 240 -7.61 10.73 -9.12
C LEU A 240 -8.28 10.65 -10.49
N THR A 241 -9.58 11.00 -10.56
CA THR A 241 -10.34 10.95 -11.82
C THR A 241 -11.53 11.89 -11.82
N ASP A 242 -11.79 12.51 -12.99
CA ASP A 242 -13.03 13.27 -13.29
C ASP A 242 -14.13 12.37 -13.86
N LEU A 243 -13.89 11.09 -14.06
CA LEU A 243 -14.84 10.16 -14.64
C LEU A 243 -15.98 9.81 -13.67
N PRO A 244 -17.19 9.51 -14.15
CA PRO A 244 -18.23 8.93 -13.31
C PRO A 244 -17.77 7.59 -12.70
N VAL A 245 -17.83 7.47 -11.38
CA VAL A 245 -17.40 6.29 -10.63
C VAL A 245 -18.57 5.43 -10.21
N THR A 246 -18.46 4.12 -10.43
CA THR A 246 -19.35 3.10 -9.91
C THR A 246 -18.54 2.17 -9.00
N VAL A 247 -19.04 1.91 -7.79
CA VAL A 247 -18.46 0.93 -6.88
C VAL A 247 -18.90 -0.48 -7.27
N LEU A 248 -18.01 -1.45 -7.21
CA LEU A 248 -18.33 -2.87 -7.22
C LEU A 248 -17.59 -3.53 -6.04
N ASN A 249 -18.34 -4.17 -5.14
CA ASN A 249 -17.72 -4.87 -4.04
C ASN A 249 -17.31 -6.29 -4.45
N SER A 250 -16.11 -6.69 -4.02
CA SER A 250 -15.61 -8.07 -4.16
C SER A 250 -16.49 -9.07 -3.40
N HIS A 251 -16.97 -8.66 -2.23
CA HIS A 251 -17.89 -9.37 -1.37
C HIS A 251 -18.52 -8.40 -0.34
N ASP A 252 -19.31 -8.90 0.60
CA ASP A 252 -20.11 -8.04 1.50
C ASP A 252 -19.52 -7.86 2.91
N HIS A 253 -18.26 -8.24 3.15
CA HIS A 253 -17.60 -7.99 4.43
C HIS A 253 -17.43 -6.49 4.71
N PHE A 254 -17.32 -6.17 5.99
CA PHE A 254 -17.44 -4.81 6.49
C PHE A 254 -16.28 -3.91 6.07
N ASP A 255 -15.10 -4.47 5.96
CA ASP A 255 -13.84 -3.79 5.60
C ASP A 255 -13.72 -3.48 4.10
N HIS A 256 -14.56 -4.09 3.26
CA HIS A 256 -14.64 -3.82 1.81
C HIS A 256 -15.76 -2.85 1.43
N THR A 257 -16.67 -2.56 2.34
CA THR A 257 -17.94 -1.91 2.02
C THR A 257 -18.23 -0.65 2.84
N GLY A 258 -17.26 -0.23 3.66
CA GLY A 258 -17.42 0.86 4.63
C GLY A 258 -17.71 2.23 3.98
N GLY A 259 -17.11 2.52 2.83
CA GLY A 259 -17.30 3.76 2.09
C GLY A 259 -18.42 3.73 1.04
N ASN A 260 -19.18 2.64 0.91
CA ASN A 260 -20.24 2.50 -0.12
C ASN A 260 -21.25 3.64 -0.10
N TYR A 261 -21.64 4.11 1.07
CA TYR A 261 -22.65 5.16 1.24
C TYR A 261 -22.25 6.50 0.63
N LEU A 262 -20.98 6.71 0.35
CA LEU A 262 -20.43 7.92 -0.27
C LEU A 262 -20.71 8.00 -1.77
N PHE A 263 -21.07 6.89 -2.41
CA PHE A 263 -21.25 6.79 -3.85
C PHE A 263 -22.72 6.62 -4.23
N GLU A 264 -23.10 7.21 -5.37
CA GLU A 264 -24.46 7.08 -5.91
C GLU A 264 -24.71 5.65 -6.39
N ASN A 265 -23.77 5.13 -7.19
CA ASN A 265 -23.87 3.83 -7.86
C ASN A 265 -23.00 2.79 -7.14
N VAL A 266 -23.64 1.78 -6.59
CA VAL A 266 -22.97 0.65 -5.90
C VAL A 266 -23.53 -0.66 -6.46
N MET A 267 -22.65 -1.57 -6.82
CA MET A 267 -22.97 -2.91 -7.30
C MET A 267 -22.39 -3.98 -6.37
N CYS A 268 -23.05 -5.12 -6.31
CA CYS A 268 -22.57 -6.34 -5.66
C CYS A 268 -23.03 -7.57 -6.46
N TYR A 269 -22.49 -8.74 -6.12
CA TYR A 269 -22.99 -9.98 -6.69
C TYR A 269 -24.45 -10.22 -6.28
N ASN A 270 -25.26 -10.78 -7.21
CA ASN A 270 -26.69 -10.96 -7.04
C ASN A 270 -27.02 -12.15 -6.10
N ILE A 271 -26.80 -11.93 -4.81
CA ILE A 271 -27.16 -12.88 -3.76
C ILE A 271 -27.93 -12.15 -2.63
N PRO A 272 -29.09 -12.70 -2.18
CA PRO A 272 -29.96 -12.01 -1.21
C PRO A 272 -29.29 -11.68 0.12
N SER A 273 -28.38 -12.52 0.62
CA SER A 273 -27.63 -12.29 1.86
C SER A 273 -26.75 -11.04 1.74
N ALA A 274 -25.95 -10.91 0.68
CA ALA A 274 -25.09 -9.76 0.46
C ALA A 274 -25.90 -8.47 0.27
N ILE A 275 -26.96 -8.50 -0.52
CA ILE A 275 -27.85 -7.34 -0.70
C ILE A 275 -28.42 -6.88 0.65
N LYS A 276 -28.81 -7.83 1.51
CA LYS A 276 -29.30 -7.54 2.86
C LYS A 276 -28.20 -6.90 3.72
N THR A 277 -27.02 -7.53 3.80
CA THR A 277 -25.86 -7.06 4.58
C THR A 277 -25.46 -5.63 4.18
N LEU A 278 -25.38 -5.36 2.88
CA LEU A 278 -25.05 -4.02 2.36
C LEU A 278 -26.14 -3.00 2.71
N THR A 279 -27.42 -3.39 2.63
CA THR A 279 -28.54 -2.48 2.90
C THR A 279 -28.66 -2.13 4.39
N GLU A 280 -28.46 -3.08 5.28
CA GLU A 280 -28.60 -2.91 6.73
C GLU A 280 -27.38 -2.20 7.36
N GLY A 281 -26.18 -2.39 6.80
CA GLY A 281 -24.95 -1.89 7.38
C GLY A 281 -24.46 -2.73 8.56
N LYS A 282 -23.63 -2.14 9.42
CA LYS A 282 -23.14 -2.76 10.66
C LYS A 282 -23.22 -1.76 11.81
N THR A 283 -23.68 -2.22 12.96
CA THR A 283 -23.77 -1.41 14.18
C THR A 283 -22.39 -1.20 14.80
N HIS A 284 -22.26 -0.20 15.65
CA HIS A 284 -21.04 0.04 16.45
C HIS A 284 -20.67 -1.22 17.26
N ALA A 285 -21.63 -1.89 17.87
CA ALA A 285 -21.36 -3.08 18.69
C ALA A 285 -20.74 -4.24 17.89
N GLU A 286 -21.10 -4.39 16.61
CA GLU A 286 -20.54 -5.40 15.70
C GLU A 286 -19.13 -5.01 15.20
N LEU A 287 -18.75 -3.74 15.26
CA LEU A 287 -17.46 -3.24 14.77
C LEU A 287 -16.51 -2.83 15.88
N LEU A 288 -16.93 -2.93 17.15
CA LEU A 288 -16.19 -2.41 18.30
C LEU A 288 -14.75 -2.94 18.38
N GLU A 289 -14.54 -4.22 18.08
CA GLU A 289 -13.22 -4.85 18.12
C GLU A 289 -12.28 -4.32 17.03
N TYR A 290 -12.80 -3.89 15.87
CA TYR A 290 -12.03 -3.41 14.72
C TYR A 290 -11.69 -1.92 14.81
N VAL A 291 -12.26 -1.20 15.76
CA VAL A 291 -11.98 0.24 16.02
C VAL A 291 -11.27 0.48 17.33
N ASP A 292 -10.70 -0.56 17.94
CA ASP A 292 -9.80 -0.41 19.09
C ASP A 292 -8.62 0.50 18.69
N PRO A 293 -8.23 1.47 19.55
CA PRO A 293 -7.10 2.35 19.27
C PRO A 293 -5.77 1.65 18.99
N LYS A 294 -5.66 0.37 19.34
CA LYS A 294 -4.48 -0.44 19.02
C LYS A 294 -4.47 -0.90 17.55
N LEU A 295 -5.63 -0.91 16.90
CA LEU A 295 -5.83 -1.37 15.53
C LEU A 295 -6.00 -0.21 14.54
N ILE A 296 -5.99 1.04 15.04
CA ILE A 296 -6.07 2.25 14.23
C ILE A 296 -5.02 3.23 14.72
N VAL A 297 -4.09 3.59 13.84
CA VAL A 297 -3.10 4.63 14.10
C VAL A 297 -3.35 5.83 13.22
N ASN A 298 -2.94 7.00 13.67
CA ASN A 298 -3.12 8.26 12.94
C ASN A 298 -4.55 8.50 12.47
N ALA A 299 -5.55 8.07 13.26
CA ALA A 299 -6.94 8.31 12.95
C ALA A 299 -7.19 9.82 12.73
N PRO A 300 -8.02 10.21 11.75
CA PRO A 300 -8.39 11.61 11.58
C PRO A 300 -8.92 12.22 12.88
N ALA A 301 -8.64 13.52 13.10
CA ALA A 301 -9.02 14.20 14.35
C ALA A 301 -10.54 14.24 14.59
N ASP A 302 -11.33 14.09 13.55
CA ASP A 302 -12.80 14.03 13.57
C ASP A 302 -13.35 12.60 13.59
N PHE A 303 -12.48 11.57 13.62
CA PHE A 303 -12.91 10.17 13.73
C PHE A 303 -13.47 9.88 15.13
N ASP A 304 -14.76 9.57 15.20
CA ASP A 304 -15.44 9.21 16.43
C ASP A 304 -15.53 7.68 16.59
N LYS A 305 -14.49 7.09 17.20
CA LYS A 305 -14.42 5.64 17.42
C LYS A 305 -15.54 5.11 18.34
N GLU A 306 -16.07 5.95 19.26
CA GLU A 306 -17.10 5.53 20.23
C GLU A 306 -18.47 5.39 19.57
N HIS A 307 -18.65 5.97 18.37
CA HIS A 307 -19.91 5.93 17.63
C HIS A 307 -19.73 5.44 16.19
N PHE A 308 -18.58 4.89 15.87
CA PHE A 308 -18.33 4.37 14.53
C PHE A 308 -19.28 3.22 14.20
N TYR A 309 -19.87 3.26 13.04
CA TYR A 309 -20.72 2.21 12.49
C TYR A 309 -20.63 2.25 10.96
N ARG A 310 -20.89 1.12 10.31
CA ARG A 310 -20.97 1.09 8.85
C ARG A 310 -22.37 1.51 8.39
N ILE A 311 -22.45 2.62 7.68
CA ILE A 311 -23.71 3.12 7.10
C ILE A 311 -24.16 2.14 6.01
N GLY A 312 -25.39 1.63 6.13
CA GLY A 312 -25.99 0.78 5.11
C GLY A 312 -26.21 1.52 3.79
N LYS A 313 -25.90 0.83 2.68
CA LYS A 313 -26.14 1.31 1.32
C LYS A 313 -26.68 0.18 0.48
N ALA A 314 -27.97 0.23 0.20
CA ALA A 314 -28.58 -0.72 -0.74
C ALA A 314 -27.88 -0.63 -2.10
N PRO A 315 -27.48 -1.75 -2.70
CA PRO A 315 -26.89 -1.71 -4.04
C PRO A 315 -27.91 -1.18 -5.05
N THR A 316 -27.43 -0.37 -5.99
CA THR A 316 -28.26 0.23 -7.06
C THR A 316 -28.43 -0.72 -8.24
N ALA A 317 -27.53 -1.69 -8.37
CA ALA A 317 -27.60 -2.78 -9.34
C ALA A 317 -26.86 -4.00 -8.77
N THR A 318 -27.09 -5.14 -9.40
CA THR A 318 -26.36 -6.38 -9.12
C THR A 318 -25.63 -6.87 -10.35
N VAL A 319 -24.62 -7.70 -10.15
CA VAL A 319 -23.87 -8.37 -11.21
C VAL A 319 -24.03 -9.88 -11.12
N GLU A 320 -23.87 -10.55 -12.25
CA GLU A 320 -23.94 -12.00 -12.40
C GLU A 320 -22.60 -12.55 -12.90
N ASP A 321 -22.42 -13.86 -12.76
CA ASP A 321 -21.26 -14.57 -13.31
C ASP A 321 -21.15 -14.42 -14.83
N GLY A 322 -19.94 -14.10 -15.31
CA GLY A 322 -19.67 -13.84 -16.74
C GLY A 322 -20.19 -12.49 -17.24
N GLN A 323 -20.78 -11.66 -16.38
CA GLN A 323 -21.20 -10.31 -16.78
C GLN A 323 -20.00 -9.44 -17.09
N VAL A 324 -20.07 -8.71 -18.21
CA VAL A 324 -19.04 -7.75 -18.63
C VAL A 324 -19.48 -6.33 -18.31
N ILE A 325 -18.61 -5.62 -17.57
CA ILE A 325 -18.74 -4.19 -17.28
C ILE A 325 -17.86 -3.43 -18.26
N ASP A 326 -18.45 -2.58 -19.08
CA ASP A 326 -17.74 -1.79 -20.09
C ASP A 326 -17.56 -0.34 -19.60
N LEU A 327 -16.31 0.03 -19.32
CA LEU A 327 -15.93 1.37 -18.86
C LEU A 327 -15.62 2.35 -20.00
N GLY A 328 -15.90 1.94 -21.25
CA GLY A 328 -15.49 2.65 -22.46
C GLY A 328 -14.05 2.29 -22.82
N GLY A 329 -13.89 1.38 -23.80
CA GLY A 329 -12.57 0.89 -24.20
C GLY A 329 -11.95 -0.17 -23.27
N ARG A 330 -12.32 -0.19 -21.99
CA ARG A 330 -11.89 -1.19 -21.00
C ARG A 330 -13.06 -2.05 -20.55
N LYS A 331 -12.90 -3.36 -20.61
CA LYS A 331 -13.93 -4.35 -20.24
C LYS A 331 -13.45 -5.23 -19.11
N LEU A 332 -14.28 -5.33 -18.08
CA LEU A 332 -14.03 -6.12 -16.88
C LEU A 332 -15.10 -7.21 -16.80
N GLU A 333 -14.70 -8.47 -16.72
CA GLU A 333 -15.62 -9.60 -16.59
C GLU A 333 -15.70 -10.09 -15.15
N VAL A 334 -16.91 -10.27 -14.66
CA VAL A 334 -17.18 -10.80 -13.32
C VAL A 334 -17.01 -12.31 -13.33
N LEU A 335 -16.21 -12.83 -12.43
CA LEU A 335 -16.05 -14.27 -12.17
C LEU A 335 -16.60 -14.58 -10.77
N TYR A 336 -17.66 -15.37 -10.68
CA TYR A 336 -18.20 -15.77 -9.38
C TYR A 336 -17.31 -16.81 -8.71
N THR A 337 -16.83 -16.50 -7.51
CA THR A 337 -15.81 -17.28 -6.79
C THR A 337 -16.14 -17.43 -5.30
N PRO A 338 -17.26 -18.12 -4.97
CA PRO A 338 -17.64 -18.36 -3.58
C PRO A 338 -16.61 -19.25 -2.87
N GLY A 339 -16.54 -19.13 -1.56
CA GLY A 339 -15.65 -19.95 -0.73
C GLY A 339 -15.19 -19.23 0.52
N HIS A 340 -14.53 -18.10 0.38
CA HIS A 340 -14.27 -17.18 1.49
C HIS A 340 -15.61 -16.64 2.05
N SER A 341 -16.45 -16.12 1.19
CA SER A 341 -17.86 -15.83 1.45
C SER A 341 -18.73 -16.33 0.30
N SER A 342 -20.04 -16.40 0.52
CA SER A 342 -21.00 -16.80 -0.51
C SER A 342 -21.19 -15.75 -1.61
N SER A 343 -20.79 -14.51 -1.36
CA SER A 343 -20.92 -13.37 -2.28
C SER A 343 -19.65 -13.05 -3.05
N SER A 344 -18.54 -13.74 -2.78
CA SER A 344 -17.24 -13.46 -3.33
C SER A 344 -17.19 -13.56 -4.85
N ILE A 345 -16.61 -12.55 -5.47
CA ILE A 345 -16.33 -12.51 -6.91
C ILE A 345 -14.89 -12.07 -7.14
N MET A 346 -14.35 -12.42 -8.30
CA MET A 346 -13.16 -11.85 -8.89
C MET A 346 -13.53 -11.02 -10.10
N LEU A 347 -12.60 -10.16 -10.55
CA LEU A 347 -12.79 -9.34 -11.73
C LEU A 347 -11.63 -9.51 -12.70
N VAL A 348 -11.93 -9.84 -13.94
CA VAL A 348 -10.95 -10.14 -14.99
C VAL A 348 -10.83 -8.95 -15.92
N ASP A 349 -9.63 -8.39 -16.05
CA ASP A 349 -9.24 -7.42 -17.07
C ASP A 349 -8.31 -8.11 -18.06
N GLU A 350 -8.90 -8.83 -19.01
CA GLU A 350 -8.15 -9.65 -19.97
C GLU A 350 -7.23 -8.81 -20.86
N ALA A 351 -7.67 -7.60 -21.24
CA ALA A 351 -6.88 -6.74 -22.12
C ALA A 351 -5.55 -6.30 -21.49
N ASN A 352 -5.54 -6.11 -20.17
CA ASN A 352 -4.35 -5.71 -19.41
C ASN A 352 -3.66 -6.90 -18.73
N GLY A 353 -4.24 -8.10 -18.77
CA GLY A 353 -3.72 -9.30 -18.13
C GLY A 353 -3.78 -9.25 -16.61
N LEU A 354 -4.88 -8.69 -16.03
CA LEU A 354 -5.07 -8.51 -14.60
C LEU A 354 -6.22 -9.35 -14.06
N LEU A 355 -6.07 -9.81 -12.82
CA LEU A 355 -7.12 -10.47 -12.05
C LEU A 355 -7.23 -9.83 -10.65
N PHE A 356 -8.37 -9.22 -10.33
CA PHE A 356 -8.67 -8.70 -9.00
C PHE A 356 -9.38 -9.79 -8.21
N THR A 357 -8.83 -10.17 -7.07
CA THR A 357 -9.27 -11.38 -6.34
C THR A 357 -10.08 -11.12 -5.09
N GLY A 358 -10.16 -9.86 -4.61
CA GLY A 358 -10.74 -9.61 -3.29
C GLY A 358 -10.07 -10.49 -2.25
N ASP A 359 -10.87 -11.09 -1.38
CA ASP A 359 -10.42 -12.00 -0.33
C ASP A 359 -10.49 -13.48 -0.71
N THR A 360 -10.90 -13.77 -1.94
CA THR A 360 -10.83 -15.16 -2.42
C THR A 360 -9.36 -15.61 -2.49
N TRP A 361 -8.41 -14.70 -2.76
CA TRP A 361 -7.01 -15.03 -2.68
C TRP A 361 -6.14 -13.78 -2.47
N TYR A 362 -5.18 -13.89 -1.57
CA TYR A 362 -4.06 -12.97 -1.34
C TYR A 362 -2.88 -13.74 -0.72
N PRO A 363 -1.64 -13.22 -0.80
CA PRO A 363 -0.48 -13.83 -0.16
C PRO A 363 -0.52 -13.57 1.35
N GLY A 364 -1.20 -14.45 2.09
CA GLY A 364 -1.42 -14.28 3.53
C GLY A 364 -2.27 -15.40 4.14
N PRO A 365 -2.71 -15.20 5.38
CA PRO A 365 -3.69 -16.07 6.02
C PRO A 365 -5.04 -15.96 5.31
N LEU A 366 -5.52 -17.05 4.74
CA LEU A 366 -6.86 -17.14 4.11
C LEU A 366 -7.87 -17.58 5.16
N TYR A 367 -9.08 -17.03 5.08
CA TYR A 367 -10.13 -17.28 6.06
C TYR A 367 -11.34 -17.94 5.43
N ALA A 368 -11.73 -19.12 5.97
CA ALA A 368 -12.92 -19.88 5.60
C ALA A 368 -13.65 -20.33 6.88
N TYR A 369 -13.86 -19.40 7.80
CA TYR A 369 -14.52 -19.66 9.09
C TYR A 369 -15.83 -18.89 9.27
N PHE A 370 -16.26 -18.09 8.30
CA PHE A 370 -17.54 -17.40 8.36
C PHE A 370 -18.71 -18.38 8.20
N GLU A 371 -19.93 -17.94 8.52
CA GLU A 371 -21.10 -18.82 8.45
C GLU A 371 -21.39 -19.34 7.03
N ASP A 372 -21.08 -18.51 6.05
CA ASP A 372 -21.31 -18.77 4.63
C ASP A 372 -20.03 -19.16 3.86
N SER A 373 -18.92 -19.40 4.57
CA SER A 373 -17.70 -19.95 3.97
C SER A 373 -17.86 -21.44 3.62
N SER A 374 -17.23 -21.85 2.52
CA SER A 374 -17.29 -23.23 2.02
C SER A 374 -15.95 -23.64 1.40
N LEU A 375 -15.22 -24.55 2.04
CA LEU A 375 -13.94 -25.04 1.48
C LEU A 375 -14.11 -25.75 0.13
N PRO A 376 -15.14 -26.61 -0.12
CA PRO A 376 -15.35 -27.20 -1.43
C PRO A 376 -15.56 -26.14 -2.54
N ASP A 377 -16.38 -25.12 -2.27
CA ASP A 377 -16.61 -24.04 -3.23
C ASP A 377 -15.35 -23.18 -3.41
N TYR A 378 -14.58 -22.98 -2.35
CA TYR A 378 -13.32 -22.27 -2.41
C TYR A 378 -12.34 -22.95 -3.36
N VAL A 379 -12.14 -24.25 -3.21
CA VAL A 379 -11.27 -25.05 -4.09
C VAL A 379 -11.73 -24.98 -5.55
N GLU A 380 -13.04 -25.10 -5.81
CA GLU A 380 -13.56 -24.99 -7.16
C GLU A 380 -13.39 -23.59 -7.75
N SER A 381 -13.61 -22.55 -6.95
CA SER A 381 -13.39 -21.15 -7.34
C SER A 381 -11.92 -20.89 -7.71
N MET A 382 -10.98 -21.37 -6.90
CA MET A 382 -9.56 -21.24 -7.18
C MET A 382 -9.15 -21.99 -8.45
N ARG A 383 -9.67 -23.18 -8.69
CA ARG A 383 -9.41 -23.94 -9.93
C ARG A 383 -9.93 -23.21 -11.15
N ARG A 384 -11.15 -22.68 -11.06
CA ARG A 384 -11.78 -21.92 -12.13
C ARG A 384 -10.98 -20.66 -12.45
N ALA A 385 -10.58 -19.90 -11.43
CA ALA A 385 -9.73 -18.73 -11.60
C ALA A 385 -8.35 -19.11 -12.19
N GLY A 386 -7.76 -20.23 -11.73
CA GLY A 386 -6.51 -20.76 -12.28
C GLY A 386 -6.62 -21.13 -13.77
N GLN A 387 -7.79 -21.61 -14.22
CA GLN A 387 -8.03 -21.84 -15.65
C GLN A 387 -8.08 -20.51 -16.42
N VAL A 388 -8.79 -19.49 -15.91
CA VAL A 388 -8.84 -18.15 -16.49
C VAL A 388 -7.45 -17.54 -16.59
N ILE A 389 -6.62 -17.65 -15.55
CA ILE A 389 -5.23 -17.17 -15.54
C ILE A 389 -4.45 -17.77 -16.73
N ARG A 390 -4.54 -19.09 -16.95
CA ARG A 390 -3.81 -19.77 -18.02
C ARG A 390 -4.35 -19.45 -19.42
N GLU A 391 -5.67 -19.43 -19.59
CA GLU A 391 -6.32 -19.27 -20.90
C GLU A 391 -6.29 -17.84 -21.40
N ARG A 392 -6.31 -16.86 -20.48
CA ARG A 392 -6.42 -15.43 -20.84
C ARG A 392 -5.13 -14.63 -20.59
N ASN A 393 -4.01 -15.34 -20.39
CA ASN A 393 -2.69 -14.75 -20.19
C ASN A 393 -2.65 -13.68 -19.10
N ILE A 394 -3.30 -13.95 -17.96
CA ILE A 394 -3.23 -13.08 -16.79
C ILE A 394 -1.79 -13.11 -16.26
N ARG A 395 -1.23 -11.93 -16.05
CA ARG A 395 0.16 -11.74 -15.59
C ARG A 395 0.24 -11.28 -14.15
N TRP A 396 -0.73 -10.48 -13.71
CA TRP A 396 -0.75 -9.86 -12.41
C TRP A 396 -2.05 -10.12 -11.68
N ILE A 397 -1.93 -10.45 -10.41
CA ILE A 397 -3.05 -10.59 -9.48
C ILE A 397 -3.07 -9.38 -8.55
N TYR A 398 -4.25 -8.83 -8.33
CA TYR A 398 -4.55 -7.65 -7.52
C TYR A 398 -5.46 -8.07 -6.36
N PRO A 399 -4.91 -8.60 -5.26
CA PRO A 399 -5.69 -8.97 -4.08
C PRO A 399 -6.07 -7.75 -3.24
N SER A 400 -7.07 -7.87 -2.37
CA SER A 400 -7.50 -6.76 -1.51
C SER A 400 -6.73 -6.67 -0.18
N HIS A 401 -5.80 -7.60 0.09
CA HIS A 401 -4.93 -7.58 1.27
C HIS A 401 -3.51 -7.94 0.91
N ASN A 402 -2.60 -7.50 1.79
CA ASN A 402 -1.17 -7.78 1.70
C ASN A 402 -0.54 -7.27 0.40
N GLU A 403 0.39 -7.99 -0.18
CA GLU A 403 1.21 -7.53 -1.29
C GLU A 403 0.45 -7.47 -2.63
N VAL A 404 0.68 -6.42 -3.42
CA VAL A 404 0.13 -6.20 -4.77
C VAL A 404 1.10 -5.38 -5.63
N PRO A 405 1.19 -5.63 -6.96
CA PRO A 405 0.65 -6.77 -7.68
C PRO A 405 1.47 -8.04 -7.44
N VAL A 406 0.84 -9.20 -7.53
CA VAL A 406 1.49 -10.49 -7.30
C VAL A 406 1.51 -11.30 -8.60
N GLY A 407 2.60 -12.06 -8.82
CA GLY A 407 2.68 -13.06 -9.88
C GLY A 407 1.74 -14.25 -9.64
N THR A 408 1.61 -15.09 -10.63
CA THR A 408 0.59 -16.16 -10.63
C THR A 408 1.03 -17.46 -9.96
N ASP A 409 2.33 -17.65 -9.69
CA ASP A 409 2.87 -18.95 -9.24
C ASP A 409 2.31 -19.35 -7.86
N LEU A 410 2.36 -18.42 -6.88
CA LEU A 410 1.86 -18.66 -5.53
C LEU A 410 0.34 -18.96 -5.53
N PHE A 411 -0.43 -18.38 -6.47
CA PHE A 411 -1.84 -18.67 -6.64
C PHE A 411 -2.08 -20.14 -6.97
N PHE A 412 -1.29 -20.71 -7.88
CA PHE A 412 -1.40 -22.12 -8.22
C PHE A 412 -0.97 -23.05 -7.10
N GLU A 413 0.12 -22.72 -6.40
CA GLU A 413 0.56 -23.46 -5.23
C GLU A 413 -0.52 -23.45 -4.12
N THR A 414 -1.14 -22.29 -3.90
CA THR A 414 -2.27 -22.17 -2.95
C THR A 414 -3.48 -23.00 -3.38
N THR A 415 -3.78 -23.07 -4.68
CA THR A 415 -4.87 -23.87 -5.21
C THR A 415 -4.67 -25.36 -4.90
N ASP A 416 -3.46 -25.86 -5.10
CA ASP A 416 -3.09 -27.24 -4.80
C ASP A 416 -3.11 -27.51 -3.28
N PHE A 417 -2.63 -26.56 -2.47
CA PHE A 417 -2.70 -26.62 -1.02
C PHE A 417 -4.14 -26.73 -0.51
N LEU A 418 -5.06 -25.88 -0.97
CA LEU A 418 -6.46 -25.91 -0.56
C LEU A 418 -7.12 -27.24 -0.96
N GLN A 419 -6.76 -27.81 -2.10
CA GLN A 419 -7.20 -29.14 -2.48
C GLN A 419 -6.69 -30.21 -1.52
N ASP A 420 -5.42 -30.14 -1.13
CA ASP A 420 -4.82 -31.12 -0.20
C ASP A 420 -5.43 -31.01 1.20
N VAL A 421 -5.83 -29.81 1.63
CA VAL A 421 -6.63 -29.62 2.87
C VAL A 421 -7.99 -30.26 2.72
N LEU A 422 -8.70 -30.03 1.60
CA LEU A 422 -10.02 -30.62 1.33
C LEU A 422 -9.98 -32.15 1.31
N ASP A 423 -8.90 -32.71 0.76
CA ASP A 423 -8.66 -34.16 0.70
C ASP A 423 -8.20 -34.76 2.04
N GLY A 424 -8.02 -33.95 3.08
CA GLY A 424 -7.53 -34.38 4.39
C GLY A 424 -6.08 -34.85 4.42
N LYS A 425 -5.24 -34.33 3.51
CA LYS A 425 -3.82 -34.69 3.41
C LYS A 425 -2.92 -33.80 4.28
N ILE A 426 -3.43 -32.66 4.73
CA ILE A 426 -2.73 -31.66 5.56
C ILE A 426 -3.34 -31.68 6.97
N ASP A 427 -2.52 -31.86 7.98
CA ASP A 427 -2.92 -31.73 9.37
C ASP A 427 -3.00 -30.26 9.77
N TYR A 428 -3.89 -29.93 10.71
CA TYR A 428 -4.01 -28.57 11.27
C TYR A 428 -3.42 -28.46 12.69
N GLN A 429 -3.13 -27.26 13.06
CA GLN A 429 -2.89 -26.86 14.46
C GLN A 429 -4.05 -25.97 14.92
N MET A 430 -4.33 -26.00 16.22
CA MET A 430 -5.27 -25.04 16.82
C MET A 430 -4.54 -23.73 17.09
N ASP A 431 -5.08 -22.66 16.55
CA ASP A 431 -4.58 -21.29 16.73
C ASP A 431 -5.79 -20.38 16.99
N GLU A 432 -5.78 -19.65 18.09
CA GLU A 432 -6.87 -18.76 18.53
C GLU A 432 -8.28 -19.40 18.49
N GLY A 433 -8.36 -20.69 18.71
CA GLY A 433 -9.61 -21.46 18.68
C GLY A 433 -10.07 -21.89 17.29
N MET A 434 -9.30 -21.59 16.25
CA MET A 434 -9.55 -22.00 14.86
C MET A 434 -8.59 -23.11 14.44
N ARG A 435 -8.98 -23.89 13.42
CA ARG A 435 -8.06 -24.82 12.74
C ARG A 435 -7.22 -24.04 11.75
N CYS A 436 -5.91 -24.01 11.97
CA CYS A 436 -4.94 -23.40 11.09
C CYS A 436 -4.18 -24.48 10.31
N TYR A 437 -4.32 -24.48 9.01
CA TYR A 437 -3.56 -25.29 8.06
C TYR A 437 -2.47 -24.41 7.47
N THR A 438 -1.20 -24.82 7.58
CA THR A 438 -0.06 -24.02 7.12
C THR A 438 0.52 -24.61 5.84
N MET A 439 0.59 -23.82 4.78
CA MET A 439 1.26 -24.16 3.53
C MET A 439 2.75 -23.81 3.62
N ASN A 440 3.06 -22.58 3.98
CA ASN A 440 4.43 -22.06 4.12
C ASN A 440 4.45 -20.86 5.10
N SER A 441 5.51 -20.08 5.13
CA SER A 441 5.61 -18.90 6.02
C SER A 441 4.66 -17.76 5.65
N THR A 442 4.11 -17.77 4.44
CA THR A 442 3.24 -16.70 3.92
C THR A 442 1.77 -17.11 3.93
N VAL A 443 1.46 -18.31 3.43
CA VAL A 443 0.06 -18.75 3.22
C VAL A 443 -0.35 -19.79 4.26
N SER A 444 -1.50 -19.54 4.88
CA SER A 444 -2.22 -20.48 5.74
C SER A 444 -3.72 -20.41 5.47
N LEU A 445 -4.48 -21.37 5.98
CA LEU A 445 -5.94 -21.39 5.92
C LEU A 445 -6.51 -21.55 7.32
N TYR A 446 -7.38 -20.63 7.71
CA TYR A 446 -8.12 -20.68 8.98
C TYR A 446 -9.56 -21.13 8.75
N MET A 447 -9.99 -22.14 9.53
CA MET A 447 -11.34 -22.71 9.47
C MET A 447 -11.91 -22.84 10.87
N LYS A 448 -13.27 -22.91 10.97
CA LYS A 448 -13.94 -23.21 12.23
C LYS A 448 -13.42 -24.53 12.85
N PRO A 449 -13.41 -24.65 14.18
CA PRO A 449 -13.18 -25.92 14.83
C PRO A 449 -14.20 -26.96 14.35
N GLU A 450 -13.82 -28.24 14.37
CA GLU A 450 -14.80 -29.31 14.09
C GLU A 450 -15.89 -29.27 15.16
N GLU A 451 -17.14 -29.36 14.70
CA GLU A 451 -18.25 -29.58 15.65
C GLU A 451 -18.03 -30.92 16.35
N THR A 452 -17.59 -30.87 17.61
CA THR A 452 -17.52 -32.07 18.43
C THR A 452 -18.97 -32.55 18.64
N GLY A 453 -19.33 -33.63 17.95
CA GLY A 453 -20.68 -34.22 18.00
C GLY A 453 -21.02 -34.79 19.36
N GLU A 454 -21.11 -33.95 20.39
CA GLU A 454 -21.51 -34.27 21.78
C GLU A 454 -22.75 -33.50 22.25
N GLU A 455 -23.69 -33.23 21.38
CA GLU A 455 -25.02 -32.79 21.80
C GLU A 455 -26.14 -33.67 21.18
N ASN A 456 -26.04 -34.97 21.28
CA ASN A 456 -27.20 -35.88 21.15
C ASN A 456 -26.85 -37.27 21.71
N ARG A 457 -26.74 -37.37 23.04
CA ARG A 457 -26.92 -38.62 23.76
C ARG A 457 -27.74 -38.41 25.04
#